data_605b40a36c27a8810ffa14d7d273b38d
#
_entry.id   605b40a36c27a8810ffa14d7d273b38d
#
_cell.length_a   1.000
_cell.length_b   1.000
_cell.length_c   1.000
_cell.angle_alpha   90.00
_cell.angle_beta   90.00
_cell.angle_gamma   90.00
#
_symmetry.space_group_name_H-M   'P 1'
#
loop_
_entity.id
_entity.type
_entity.pdbx_description
1 polymer ?
#
loop_
_entity_poly.entity_id
_entity_poly.type
_entity_poly.pdbx_seq_one_letter_code
_entity_poly.pdbx_strand_id
1 'polypeptide(L)'
;MTTTEPRTEPLKTQGTAGTGEKKGAPLPIKRGRVAGLLTRFWLVLLIGAVIALSGFVVHRLHGVFGVHKGSFGGGSTADVLDQFNAKTITLEVWGSPGSTATVNYLDENSHPQQALNVPLPWNTVLKSTKPGIPANLVAQGDGSWIACRFVVDNHDGRGAVIKGPNHSPPNETVNAFVYCLDKSA
;
A
#
# COMPACT_ATOMS: atom_id res chain seq x y z
N MET A 1 -9.62 26.93 -41.69
CA MET A 1 -8.81 28.13 -41.90
C MET A 1 -8.55 28.68 -40.51
N THR A 2 -7.45 28.53 -39.88
CA THR A 2 -6.10 28.96 -40.07
C THR A 2 -5.24 28.13 -39.10
N THR A 3 -4.30 27.38 -39.64
CA THR A 3 -3.25 26.63 -38.96
C THR A 3 -2.21 27.60 -38.42
N THR A 4 -1.83 27.51 -37.15
CA THR A 4 -0.67 28.22 -36.62
C THR A 4 0.32 27.18 -36.05
N GLU A 5 1.40 27.04 -36.79
CA GLU A 5 2.59 26.24 -36.52
C GLU A 5 3.52 26.98 -35.55
N PRO A 6 4.10 26.37 -34.53
CA PRO A 6 5.15 26.99 -33.73
C PRO A 6 6.53 26.75 -34.33
N ARG A 7 7.17 27.85 -34.63
CA ARG A 7 8.52 28.09 -35.12
C ARG A 7 9.58 27.64 -34.11
N THR A 8 10.44 26.71 -34.49
CA THR A 8 11.68 26.35 -33.79
C THR A 8 12.78 27.35 -34.14
N GLU A 9 13.33 28.05 -33.14
CA GLU A 9 14.55 28.84 -33.28
C GLU A 9 15.79 27.98 -32.92
N PRO A 10 16.89 28.12 -33.68
CA PRO A 10 18.14 27.43 -33.41
C PRO A 10 19.01 28.22 -32.42
N LEU A 11 19.51 27.52 -31.40
CA LEU A 11 20.43 28.03 -30.37
C LEU A 11 21.82 28.26 -30.98
N LYS A 12 22.28 29.49 -30.95
CA LYS A 12 23.62 29.94 -31.39
C LYS A 12 24.71 29.40 -30.44
N THR A 13 25.65 28.68 -31.00
CA THR A 13 26.94 28.35 -30.41
C THR A 13 27.80 29.60 -30.33
N GLN A 14 28.12 30.04 -29.14
CA GLN A 14 29.22 31.01 -28.92
C GLN A 14 30.49 30.29 -28.57
N GLY A 15 31.47 30.40 -29.46
CA GLY A 15 32.85 30.03 -29.21
C GLY A 15 33.54 31.06 -28.30
N THR A 16 34.27 30.58 -27.34
CA THR A 16 35.17 31.42 -26.54
C THR A 16 36.61 31.01 -26.78
N ALA A 17 37.37 32.00 -27.15
CA ALA A 17 38.76 32.00 -27.52
C ALA A 17 39.71 31.53 -26.37
N GLY A 18 40.83 30.97 -26.80
CA GLY A 18 41.87 30.45 -25.95
C GLY A 18 42.63 31.51 -25.18
N THR A 19 43.17 31.07 -24.06
CA THR A 19 44.29 31.74 -23.37
C THR A 19 45.32 30.68 -23.05
N GLY A 20 46.50 30.89 -23.58
CA GLY A 20 47.63 29.98 -23.41
C GLY A 20 48.10 29.93 -21.96
N GLU A 21 48.31 28.72 -21.50
CA GLU A 21 48.93 28.45 -20.20
C GLU A 21 50.25 27.73 -20.41
N LYS A 22 51.28 28.30 -19.78
CA LYS A 22 52.67 27.89 -19.85
C LYS A 22 52.90 26.46 -19.40
N LYS A 23 53.60 25.67 -20.20
CA LYS A 23 54.24 24.41 -19.83
C LYS A 23 55.10 24.57 -18.57
N GLY A 24 54.63 24.13 -17.44
CA GLY A 24 55.41 23.77 -16.28
C GLY A 24 55.87 22.33 -16.42
N ALA A 25 57.20 22.11 -16.39
CA ALA A 25 57.80 20.78 -16.44
C ALA A 25 57.30 19.91 -15.27
N PRO A 26 56.93 18.63 -15.47
CA PRO A 26 56.58 17.76 -14.36
C PRO A 26 57.84 17.34 -13.61
N LEU A 27 57.91 17.64 -12.33
CA LEU A 27 58.89 17.11 -11.40
C LEU A 27 58.73 15.58 -11.33
N PRO A 28 59.82 14.80 -11.33
CA PRO A 28 59.73 13.35 -11.22
C PRO A 28 59.30 12.97 -9.79
N ILE A 29 58.05 12.68 -9.61
CA ILE A 29 57.56 12.05 -8.38
C ILE A 29 58.10 10.63 -8.36
N LYS A 30 59.08 10.36 -7.50
CA LYS A 30 59.52 9.00 -7.16
C LYS A 30 58.29 8.25 -6.68
N ARG A 31 57.67 7.43 -7.57
CA ARG A 31 56.67 6.45 -7.19
C ARG A 31 57.28 5.45 -6.24
N GLY A 32 57.21 5.76 -4.95
CA GLY A 32 57.63 4.84 -3.90
C GLY A 32 56.81 3.54 -4.02
N ARG A 33 57.44 2.43 -3.72
CA ARG A 33 56.84 1.07 -3.69
C ARG A 33 55.59 0.95 -2.84
N VAL A 34 55.26 1.97 -2.09
CA VAL A 34 54.04 2.11 -1.25
C VAL A 34 52.76 2.34 -2.10
N ALA A 35 52.88 2.98 -3.29
CA ALA A 35 51.72 3.24 -4.15
C ALA A 35 51.11 1.95 -4.75
N GLY A 36 51.92 0.93 -4.98
CA GLY A 36 51.46 -0.37 -5.49
C GLY A 36 50.74 -1.22 -4.45
N LEU A 37 51.08 -1.07 -3.19
CA LEU A 37 50.39 -1.70 -2.07
C LEU A 37 49.02 -1.05 -1.81
N LEU A 38 48.97 0.28 -1.84
CA LEU A 38 47.70 1.03 -1.67
C LEU A 38 46.67 0.74 -2.75
N THR A 39 47.06 0.56 -4.02
CA THR A 39 46.16 0.19 -5.11
C THR A 39 45.66 -1.24 -4.99
N ARG A 40 46.47 -2.14 -4.41
CA ARG A 40 46.10 -3.54 -4.21
C ARG A 40 45.16 -3.73 -3.01
N PHE A 41 45.33 -2.89 -1.97
CA PHE A 41 44.47 -2.88 -0.80
C PHE A 41 43.18 -2.09 -1.00
N TRP A 42 43.10 -1.18 -1.95
CA TRP A 42 41.88 -0.42 -2.22
C TRP A 42 40.72 -1.31 -2.66
N LEU A 43 41.00 -2.29 -3.53
CA LEU A 43 39.98 -3.22 -3.96
C LEU A 43 39.37 -4.00 -2.77
N VAL A 44 40.21 -4.44 -1.85
CA VAL A 44 39.80 -5.13 -0.63
C VAL A 44 39.00 -4.20 0.29
N LEU A 45 39.42 -2.94 0.41
CA LEU A 45 38.69 -1.91 1.18
C LEU A 45 37.32 -1.60 0.56
N LEU A 46 37.23 -1.52 -0.76
CA LEU A 46 35.94 -1.33 -1.46
C LEU A 46 35.01 -2.51 -1.24
N ILE A 47 35.50 -3.74 -1.36
CA ILE A 47 34.70 -4.94 -1.10
C ILE A 47 34.21 -4.95 0.36
N GLY A 48 35.11 -4.65 1.30
CA GLY A 48 34.75 -4.55 2.72
C GLY A 48 33.69 -3.47 2.99
N ALA A 49 33.81 -2.32 2.35
CA ALA A 49 32.84 -1.23 2.47
C ALA A 49 31.46 -1.62 1.91
N VAL A 50 31.43 -2.32 0.77
CA VAL A 50 30.17 -2.80 0.16
C VAL A 50 29.49 -3.83 1.06
N ILE A 51 30.26 -4.77 1.62
CA ILE A 51 29.72 -5.77 2.54
C ILE A 51 29.18 -5.10 3.82
N ALA A 52 29.92 -4.15 4.38
CA ALA A 52 29.50 -3.42 5.58
C ALA A 52 28.23 -2.59 5.32
N LEU A 53 28.14 -1.90 4.18
CA LEU A 53 26.97 -1.15 3.77
C LEU A 53 25.77 -2.07 3.55
N SER A 54 25.97 -3.18 2.85
CA SER A 54 24.91 -4.17 2.62
C SER A 54 24.39 -4.75 3.94
N GLY A 55 25.29 -5.13 4.84
CA GLY A 55 24.93 -5.61 6.18
C GLY A 55 24.20 -4.56 7.01
N PHE A 56 24.62 -3.31 6.95
CA PHE A 56 23.96 -2.19 7.62
C PHE A 56 22.55 -1.94 7.08
N VAL A 57 22.39 -1.94 5.75
CA VAL A 57 21.09 -1.75 5.11
C VAL A 57 20.14 -2.89 5.47
N VAL A 58 20.61 -4.15 5.39
CA VAL A 58 19.82 -5.32 5.79
C VAL A 58 19.45 -5.26 7.26
N HIS A 59 20.38 -4.90 8.14
CA HIS A 59 20.09 -4.75 9.58
C HIS A 59 19.07 -3.63 9.83
N ARG A 60 19.19 -2.52 9.15
CA ARG A 60 18.26 -1.39 9.29
C ARG A 60 16.86 -1.73 8.75
N LEU A 61 16.78 -2.42 7.61
CA LEU A 61 15.52 -2.86 7.02
C LEU A 61 14.86 -3.98 7.85
N HIS A 62 15.66 -4.88 8.44
CA HIS A 62 15.13 -5.91 9.33
C HIS A 62 14.43 -5.31 10.56
N GLY A 63 14.93 -4.18 11.08
CA GLY A 63 14.27 -3.44 12.16
C GLY A 63 12.95 -2.74 11.75
N VAL A 64 12.78 -2.41 10.48
CA VAL A 64 11.57 -1.74 9.98
C VAL A 64 10.51 -2.74 9.53
N PHE A 65 10.92 -3.86 8.90
CA PHE A 65 10.01 -4.91 8.44
C PHE A 65 9.84 -6.09 9.43
N GLY A 66 10.71 -6.18 10.45
CA GLY A 66 10.71 -7.27 11.43
C GLY A 66 9.89 -7.01 12.69
N VAL A 67 9.25 -5.86 12.84
CA VAL A 67 8.44 -5.52 14.04
C VAL A 67 6.93 -5.72 13.78
N HIS A 68 6.56 -6.61 12.89
CA HIS A 68 5.33 -7.34 13.12
C HIS A 68 5.66 -8.53 14.02
N LYS A 69 5.27 -8.45 15.28
CA LYS A 69 5.18 -9.59 16.17
C LYS A 69 4.20 -10.62 15.60
N GLY A 70 4.63 -11.26 14.53
CA GLY A 70 4.06 -12.45 13.94
C GLY A 70 5.19 -13.46 13.94
N SER A 71 5.25 -14.26 14.96
CA SER A 71 6.20 -15.30 15.29
C SER A 71 6.43 -16.26 14.13
N PHE A 72 7.54 -16.08 13.40
CA PHE A 72 8.21 -17.17 12.70
C PHE A 72 9.66 -17.23 13.19
N GLY A 73 9.84 -17.76 14.39
CA GLY A 73 11.16 -18.01 14.96
C GLY A 73 11.02 -19.07 16.04
N GLY A 74 11.53 -20.25 15.78
CA GLY A 74 11.46 -21.40 16.64
C GLY A 74 11.90 -21.13 18.07
N GLY A 75 10.97 -21.26 18.96
CA GLY A 75 11.11 -21.33 20.39
C GLY A 75 9.86 -22.05 20.87
N SER A 76 10.04 -23.26 21.33
CA SER A 76 9.01 -24.11 21.88
C SER A 76 8.48 -23.53 23.19
N THR A 77 7.53 -22.66 23.07
CA THR A 77 6.35 -22.70 23.91
C THR A 77 5.24 -23.05 22.93
N ALA A 78 4.46 -24.07 23.28
CA ALA A 78 3.16 -24.28 22.72
C ALA A 78 2.33 -23.04 23.09
N ASP A 79 2.71 -21.89 22.57
CA ASP A 79 1.85 -20.75 22.40
C ASP A 79 0.78 -21.32 21.49
N VAL A 80 -0.29 -21.66 22.13
CA VAL A 80 -1.59 -21.88 21.61
C VAL A 80 -1.61 -21.10 20.29
N LEU A 81 -1.53 -21.82 19.18
CA LEU A 81 -1.99 -21.32 17.90
C LEU A 81 -3.31 -20.69 18.28
N ASP A 82 -3.33 -19.35 18.32
CA ASP A 82 -4.55 -18.63 18.60
C ASP A 82 -5.53 -19.24 17.64
N GLN A 83 -6.33 -20.10 18.21
CA GLN A 83 -7.23 -20.97 17.50
C GLN A 83 -7.98 -19.99 16.66
N PHE A 84 -7.82 -20.03 15.34
CA PHE A 84 -8.41 -19.08 14.42
C PHE A 84 -9.86 -18.88 14.86
N ASN A 85 -10.06 -17.86 15.69
CA ASN A 85 -11.34 -17.65 16.33
C ASN A 85 -12.32 -17.36 15.20
N ALA A 86 -13.33 -18.22 15.12
CA ALA A 86 -14.40 -18.00 14.19
C ALA A 86 -14.89 -16.56 14.34
N LYS A 87 -14.81 -15.78 13.30
CA LYS A 87 -15.33 -14.42 13.28
C LYS A 87 -16.59 -14.33 12.44
N THR A 88 -17.46 -13.46 12.88
CA THR A 88 -18.69 -13.13 12.17
C THR A 88 -18.60 -11.70 11.69
N ILE A 89 -18.80 -11.48 10.39
CA ILE A 89 -18.80 -10.16 9.79
C ILE A 89 -20.18 -9.90 9.24
N THR A 90 -20.88 -8.95 9.81
CA THR A 90 -22.19 -8.52 9.31
C THR A 90 -21.98 -7.29 8.42
N LEU A 91 -22.37 -7.41 7.17
CA LEU A 91 -22.43 -6.33 6.21
C LEU A 91 -23.82 -5.71 6.30
N GLU A 92 -23.90 -4.41 6.49
CA GLU A 92 -25.16 -3.70 6.62
C GLU A 92 -25.22 -2.52 5.65
N VAL A 93 -26.37 -2.39 5.00
CA VAL A 93 -26.71 -1.28 4.10
C VAL A 93 -28.08 -0.74 4.48
N TRP A 94 -28.18 0.56 4.62
CA TRP A 94 -29.45 1.24 4.85
C TRP A 94 -29.50 2.55 4.07
N GLY A 95 -30.67 3.11 3.88
CA GLY A 95 -30.87 4.30 3.06
C GLY A 95 -32.21 4.95 3.27
N SER A 96 -32.63 5.72 2.28
CA SER A 96 -33.93 6.38 2.27
C SER A 96 -35.07 5.39 2.53
N PRO A 97 -36.09 5.74 3.35
CA PRO A 97 -37.21 4.85 3.61
C PRO A 97 -37.93 4.40 2.33
N GLY A 98 -38.12 3.10 2.21
CA GLY A 98 -38.79 2.49 1.05
C GLY A 98 -37.97 2.38 -0.21
N SER A 99 -36.68 2.72 -0.15
CA SER A 99 -35.77 2.56 -1.29
C SER A 99 -35.27 1.13 -1.45
N THR A 100 -34.84 0.81 -2.66
CA THR A 100 -34.17 -0.44 -3.02
C THR A 100 -32.73 -0.17 -3.42
N ALA A 101 -31.90 -1.20 -3.33
CA ALA A 101 -30.50 -1.09 -3.74
C ALA A 101 -30.00 -2.33 -4.46
N THR A 102 -29.03 -2.15 -5.32
CA THR A 102 -28.15 -3.20 -5.82
C THR A 102 -26.89 -3.21 -4.97
N VAL A 103 -26.61 -4.34 -4.32
CA VAL A 103 -25.47 -4.51 -3.42
C VAL A 103 -24.50 -5.52 -4.01
N ASN A 104 -23.26 -5.09 -4.21
CA ASN A 104 -22.16 -5.94 -4.61
C ASN A 104 -21.21 -6.09 -3.43
N TYR A 105 -20.84 -7.32 -3.08
CA TYR A 105 -19.96 -7.60 -1.95
C TYR A 105 -19.08 -8.82 -2.23
N LEU A 106 -18.06 -9.01 -1.40
CA LEU A 106 -17.25 -10.23 -1.40
C LEU A 106 -17.75 -11.19 -0.31
N ASP A 107 -17.86 -12.47 -0.65
CA ASP A 107 -18.14 -13.54 0.32
C ASP A 107 -16.90 -13.91 1.16
N GLU A 108 -17.03 -14.88 2.07
CA GLU A 108 -15.96 -15.37 2.95
C GLU A 108 -14.76 -15.98 2.19
N ASN A 109 -14.93 -16.31 0.93
CA ASN A 109 -13.89 -16.81 0.04
C ASN A 109 -13.35 -15.76 -0.92
N SER A 110 -13.75 -14.50 -0.74
CA SER A 110 -13.42 -13.37 -1.61
C SER A 110 -13.97 -13.49 -3.04
N HIS A 111 -15.04 -14.25 -3.22
CA HIS A 111 -15.75 -14.29 -4.49
C HIS A 111 -16.77 -13.14 -4.55
N PRO A 112 -16.91 -12.49 -5.70
CA PRO A 112 -17.88 -11.43 -5.87
C PRO A 112 -19.31 -11.99 -5.87
N GLN A 113 -20.15 -11.37 -5.07
CA GLN A 113 -21.58 -11.66 -4.97
C GLN A 113 -22.38 -10.40 -5.29
N GLN A 114 -23.58 -10.57 -5.80
CA GLN A 114 -24.47 -9.47 -6.11
C GLN A 114 -25.90 -9.77 -5.65
N ALA A 115 -26.48 -8.81 -4.93
CA ALA A 115 -27.88 -8.80 -4.56
C ALA A 115 -28.58 -7.65 -5.31
N LEU A 116 -29.53 -8.00 -6.20
CA LEU A 116 -30.21 -7.04 -7.06
C LEU A 116 -31.53 -6.59 -6.45
N ASN A 117 -31.78 -5.27 -6.49
CA ASN A 117 -33.08 -4.67 -6.12
C ASN A 117 -33.55 -5.09 -4.72
N VAL A 118 -32.66 -5.20 -3.76
CA VAL A 118 -33.01 -5.57 -2.39
C VAL A 118 -33.61 -4.39 -1.64
N PRO A 119 -34.68 -4.60 -0.85
CA PRO A 119 -35.24 -3.54 -0.03
C PRO A 119 -34.28 -3.14 1.07
N LEU A 120 -34.18 -1.83 1.38
CA LEU A 120 -33.41 -1.31 2.50
C LEU A 120 -34.25 -1.18 3.77
N PRO A 121 -33.72 -1.51 4.96
CA PRO A 121 -32.36 -1.94 5.23
C PRO A 121 -32.08 -3.39 4.83
N TRP A 122 -30.87 -3.64 4.28
CA TRP A 122 -30.39 -4.96 3.91
C TRP A 122 -29.16 -5.34 4.73
N ASN A 123 -29.01 -6.63 5.04
CA ASN A 123 -27.82 -7.16 5.68
C ASN A 123 -27.49 -8.57 5.21
N THR A 124 -26.23 -8.95 5.36
CA THR A 124 -25.77 -10.34 5.20
C THR A 124 -24.65 -10.64 6.17
N VAL A 125 -24.51 -11.91 6.52
CA VAL A 125 -23.54 -12.37 7.54
C VAL A 125 -22.54 -13.31 6.90
N LEU A 126 -21.27 -12.97 7.00
CA LEU A 126 -20.14 -13.79 6.58
C LEU A 126 -19.51 -14.44 7.82
N LYS A 127 -19.18 -15.74 7.72
CA LYS A 127 -18.50 -16.46 8.79
C LYS A 127 -17.17 -16.98 8.30
N SER A 128 -16.10 -16.71 9.03
CA SER A 128 -14.76 -17.12 8.64
C SER A 128 -13.93 -17.51 9.83
N THR A 129 -13.07 -18.51 9.64
CA THR A 129 -12.01 -18.89 10.56
C THR A 129 -10.64 -18.37 10.10
N LYS A 130 -10.58 -17.67 8.98
CA LYS A 130 -9.36 -17.08 8.45
C LYS A 130 -8.91 -15.89 9.32
N PRO A 131 -7.61 -15.64 9.48
CA PRO A 131 -7.11 -14.56 10.35
C PRO A 131 -7.54 -13.16 9.88
N GLY A 132 -7.79 -12.99 8.58
CA GLY A 132 -8.34 -11.77 8.00
C GLY A 132 -9.00 -12.08 6.66
N ILE A 133 -10.15 -11.49 6.41
CA ILE A 133 -10.79 -11.50 5.09
C ILE A 133 -11.05 -10.06 4.64
N PRO A 134 -10.86 -9.73 3.36
CA PRO A 134 -11.21 -8.41 2.86
C PRO A 134 -12.74 -8.28 2.85
N ALA A 135 -13.29 -7.39 3.66
CA ALA A 135 -14.69 -7.00 3.56
C ALA A 135 -14.81 -5.84 2.59
N ASN A 136 -15.51 -6.06 1.51
CA ASN A 136 -15.77 -5.06 0.48
C ASN A 136 -17.24 -5.06 0.14
N LEU A 137 -17.84 -3.88 0.15
CA LEU A 137 -19.24 -3.68 -0.16
C LEU A 137 -19.41 -2.39 -0.95
N VAL A 138 -20.13 -2.50 -2.06
CA VAL A 138 -20.54 -1.37 -2.89
C VAL A 138 -22.03 -1.43 -3.06
N ALA A 139 -22.74 -0.38 -2.72
CA ALA A 139 -24.19 -0.34 -2.88
C ALA A 139 -24.63 0.92 -3.66
N GLN A 140 -25.58 0.72 -4.54
CA GLN A 140 -26.24 1.78 -5.30
C GLN A 140 -27.76 1.63 -5.12
N GLY A 141 -28.37 2.66 -4.58
CA GLY A 141 -29.81 2.70 -4.31
C GLY A 141 -30.53 3.72 -5.17
N ASP A 142 -31.84 3.56 -5.27
CA ASP A 142 -32.77 4.48 -5.95
C ASP A 142 -33.22 5.64 -5.07
N GLY A 143 -32.77 5.68 -3.80
CA GLY A 143 -33.12 6.72 -2.85
C GLY A 143 -32.15 7.93 -2.89
N SER A 144 -32.46 8.96 -2.13
CA SER A 144 -31.67 10.20 -2.03
C SER A 144 -30.38 10.02 -1.23
N TRP A 145 -30.29 9.04 -0.37
CA TRP A 145 -29.09 8.72 0.41
C TRP A 145 -29.01 7.23 0.71
N ILE A 146 -27.80 6.74 0.90
CA ILE A 146 -27.46 5.36 1.27
C ILE A 146 -26.23 5.35 2.18
N ALA A 147 -26.16 4.39 3.08
CA ALA A 147 -25.04 4.21 3.98
C ALA A 147 -24.71 2.73 4.15
N CYS A 148 -23.46 2.43 4.50
CA CYS A 148 -23.02 1.07 4.81
C CYS A 148 -22.08 1.02 5.99
N ARG A 149 -22.00 -0.14 6.65
CA ARG A 149 -21.00 -0.45 7.68
C ARG A 149 -20.72 -1.93 7.76
N PHE A 150 -19.65 -2.27 8.45
CA PHE A 150 -19.34 -3.64 8.86
C PHE A 150 -19.37 -3.73 10.38
N VAL A 151 -19.94 -4.83 10.88
CA VAL A 151 -19.89 -5.20 12.29
C VAL A 151 -19.10 -6.51 12.37
N VAL A 152 -17.90 -6.44 12.93
CA VAL A 152 -16.98 -7.58 13.04
C VAL A 152 -16.98 -8.09 14.47
N ASP A 153 -17.43 -9.32 14.68
CA ASP A 153 -17.37 -10.03 15.95
C ASP A 153 -16.35 -11.17 15.85
N ASN A 154 -15.26 -11.04 16.57
CA ASN A 154 -14.19 -12.03 16.60
C ASN A 154 -14.42 -13.15 17.60
N HIS A 155 -15.53 -13.16 18.34
CA HIS A 155 -15.86 -14.13 19.40
C HIS A 155 -14.75 -14.27 20.47
N ASP A 156 -13.87 -13.25 20.61
CA ASP A 156 -12.78 -13.21 21.58
C ASP A 156 -13.19 -12.60 22.93
N GLY A 157 -14.47 -12.34 23.12
CA GLY A 157 -15.05 -11.73 24.32
C GLY A 157 -14.85 -10.22 24.42
N ARG A 158 -14.24 -9.56 23.43
CA ARG A 158 -14.03 -8.10 23.40
C ARG A 158 -15.22 -7.32 22.84
N GLY A 159 -16.20 -8.03 22.30
CA GLY A 159 -17.36 -7.44 21.65
C GLY A 159 -17.14 -7.12 20.19
N ALA A 160 -18.22 -6.78 19.49
CA ALA A 160 -18.19 -6.49 18.08
C ALA A 160 -17.53 -5.12 17.79
N VAL A 161 -16.68 -5.08 16.78
CA VAL A 161 -16.06 -3.86 16.30
C VAL A 161 -16.85 -3.33 15.11
N ILE A 162 -17.29 -2.07 15.18
CA ILE A 162 -18.01 -1.41 14.09
C ILE A 162 -17.02 -0.66 13.22
N LYS A 163 -17.00 -0.98 11.93
CA LYS A 163 -16.22 -0.32 10.89
C LYS A 163 -17.15 0.50 9.99
N GLY A 164 -17.02 1.77 9.99
CA GLY A 164 -17.93 2.72 9.35
C GLY A 164 -18.75 3.48 10.40
N PRO A 165 -19.81 4.15 10.03
CA PRO A 165 -20.50 4.13 8.74
C PRO A 165 -19.90 5.05 7.69
N ASN A 166 -19.95 4.62 6.44
CA ASN A 166 -19.79 5.50 5.29
C ASN A 166 -21.17 5.91 4.79
N HIS A 167 -21.32 7.17 4.45
CA HIS A 167 -22.56 7.73 3.93
C HIS A 167 -22.32 8.34 2.56
N SER A 168 -23.26 8.15 1.64
CA SER A 168 -23.35 9.04 0.51
C SER A 168 -23.81 10.42 1.02
N PRO A 169 -23.27 11.53 0.50
CA PRO A 169 -23.88 12.82 0.77
C PRO A 169 -25.34 12.77 0.32
N PRO A 170 -26.27 13.41 1.03
CA PRO A 170 -27.64 13.53 0.58
C PRO A 170 -27.60 14.35 -0.72
N ASN A 171 -27.72 13.65 -1.85
CA ASN A 171 -27.80 14.29 -3.15
C ASN A 171 -29.26 14.38 -3.53
N GLU A 172 -29.64 15.48 -4.14
CA GLU A 172 -30.93 15.64 -4.78
C GLU A 172 -31.14 14.70 -5.97
N THR A 173 -30.18 13.85 -6.26
CA THR A 173 -30.18 12.91 -7.38
C THR A 173 -30.62 11.51 -6.94
N VAL A 174 -31.50 10.94 -7.72
CA VAL A 174 -32.17 9.63 -7.57
C VAL A 174 -31.19 8.48 -7.84
N ASN A 175 -30.03 8.41 -7.26
CA ASN A 175 -29.10 7.26 -7.34
C ASN A 175 -27.97 7.43 -6.32
N ALA A 176 -28.30 7.20 -5.07
CA ALA A 176 -27.31 7.26 -4.02
C ALA A 176 -26.32 6.09 -4.14
N PHE A 177 -25.04 6.37 -3.96
CA PHE A 177 -23.95 5.40 -4.03
C PHE A 177 -23.11 5.43 -2.76
N VAL A 178 -22.73 4.26 -2.26
CA VAL A 178 -21.85 4.13 -1.10
C VAL A 178 -20.87 2.99 -1.28
N TYR A 179 -19.74 3.14 -0.65
CA TYR A 179 -18.64 2.18 -0.67
C TYR A 179 -18.09 2.00 0.75
N CYS A 180 -18.00 0.76 1.21
CA CYS A 180 -17.35 0.37 2.45
C CYS A 180 -16.24 -0.65 2.16
N LEU A 181 -15.06 -0.43 2.71
CA LEU A 181 -13.90 -1.32 2.58
C LEU A 181 -13.20 -1.48 3.92
N ASP A 182 -13.00 -2.73 4.31
CA ASP A 182 -12.02 -3.12 5.33
C ASP A 182 -11.08 -4.18 4.75
N LYS A 183 -9.77 -3.90 4.82
CA LYS A 183 -8.73 -4.78 4.27
C LYS A 183 -8.47 -6.02 5.12
N SER A 184 -8.90 -6.01 6.37
CA SER A 184 -8.65 -7.07 7.35
C SER A 184 -9.74 -7.11 8.41
N ALA A 185 -10.96 -7.44 7.97
CA ALA A 185 -12.05 -7.67 8.88
C ALA A 185 -11.90 -9.02 9.60
#